data_02f968b4e4be4cb270a9d9d97df8c349
#
_entry.id   02f968b4e4be4cb270a9d9d97df8c349
#
_cell.length_a   1.000
_cell.length_b   1.000
_cell.length_c   1.000
_cell.angle_alpha   90.00
_cell.angle_beta   90.00
_cell.angle_gamma   90.00
#
_symmetry.space_group_name_H-M   'P 1'
#
loop_
_entity.id
_entity.type
_entity.pdbx_description
1 polymer ?
#
loop_
_entity_poly.entity_id
_entity_poly.type
_entity_poly.pdbx_seq_one_letter_code
_entity_poly.pdbx_strand_id
1 'polypeptide(L)'
;LDLGALVAVIAAQKDLAAPWKELLTYYQQKEDTRIKYEQVIEQFDPAGMLDPNLLDPDAAAEPLSGEVAAANLTYAEDGSDPAVAGANFRFPLKTHVAVLGSGRSGREEVAMLLAGLLRSTGGRLTIGGRDVAEMPAAVLGRRIGYVGPQATLFSASLGDNLFLGLKHRPVRPRDLMRDAAADDARLKHESERRRHEALRAGNTGDDPDDDWLDLESVGVADGDGLLARAHEVLEHVEMAGDVYQLGLRGTIDPTRHPALADAILEARRRLHHRLEDAGKARFVEAYDRSTYNTNATVAENLLFGTPRDSRFDAARLAENDYVRQVLTSAGLDQTFFDTGLQVAETMVEIFADLPPGHEFFDQFGFFDSDDLPDYQRIVAEAGRSGGASLTDADHQRLVGLTFMLSPARHRLGLIDDQMQDRILQARRLFSDDLPAALRDAVAFFDVEQYNAAATLQDNILFGKLAYGQADAEAQVSALMGEVVDALNLRGRVMEVGLTYQVGVGGSRLSRVQRQKLAIAQALLKRPDLLVLNEATGVLDSATETRLADALQTEMAGRGLVWVLTRPALVERFDRVLVMHRGRVVEDGEVKALADGQSRLKKILAAE
;
A
#
# COMPACT_ATOMS: atom_id res chain seq x y z
N LEU A 1 -67.30 30.77 59.35
CA LEU A 1 -66.82 31.19 58.07
C LEU A 1 -67.99 31.86 57.31
N ASP A 2 -67.86 33.13 57.00
CA ASP A 2 -68.72 33.90 56.13
C ASP A 2 -68.84 33.24 54.75
N LEU A 3 -70.01 33.29 54.15
CA LEU A 3 -70.27 32.70 52.80
C LEU A 3 -69.31 33.29 51.77
N GLY A 4 -68.93 34.57 51.87
CA GLY A 4 -67.93 35.25 51.03
C GLY A 4 -66.53 34.65 51.18
N ALA A 5 -66.11 34.32 52.40
CA ALA A 5 -64.82 33.64 52.61
C ALA A 5 -64.76 32.23 52.02
N LEU A 6 -65.88 31.51 52.07
CA LEU A 6 -66.01 30.17 51.51
C LEU A 6 -65.86 30.23 49.95
N VAL A 7 -66.54 31.18 49.32
CA VAL A 7 -66.47 31.39 47.88
C VAL A 7 -65.06 31.80 47.45
N ALA A 8 -64.40 32.69 48.21
CA ALA A 8 -63.02 33.10 47.96
C ALA A 8 -62.01 31.95 48.04
N VAL A 9 -62.19 31.07 49.06
CA VAL A 9 -61.32 29.86 49.19
C VAL A 9 -61.52 28.88 48.06
N ILE A 10 -62.76 28.65 47.63
CA ILE A 10 -63.08 27.77 46.47
C ILE A 10 -62.51 28.37 45.18
N ALA A 11 -62.61 29.67 44.98
CA ALA A 11 -62.02 30.36 43.84
C ALA A 11 -60.52 30.24 43.83
N ALA A 12 -59.86 30.53 44.96
CA ALA A 12 -58.39 30.41 45.13
C ALA A 12 -57.91 28.95 44.91
N GLN A 13 -58.68 27.97 45.39
CA GLN A 13 -58.35 26.55 45.14
C GLN A 13 -58.43 26.22 43.64
N LYS A 14 -59.43 26.73 42.93
CA LYS A 14 -59.62 26.55 41.52
C LYS A 14 -58.50 27.19 40.70
N ASP A 15 -58.09 28.40 41.08
CA ASP A 15 -56.98 29.12 40.44
C ASP A 15 -55.61 28.49 40.69
N LEU A 16 -55.43 27.79 41.84
CA LEU A 16 -54.21 27.04 42.14
C LEU A 16 -54.09 25.72 41.39
N ALA A 17 -55.20 25.16 40.94
CA ALA A 17 -55.18 23.85 40.26
C ALA A 17 -54.44 23.85 38.95
N ALA A 18 -54.54 24.91 38.13
CA ALA A 18 -53.86 25.03 36.85
C ALA A 18 -52.33 25.18 36.99
N PRO A 19 -51.81 26.13 37.79
CA PRO A 19 -50.36 26.24 38.08
C PRO A 19 -49.77 24.97 38.69
N TRP A 20 -50.50 24.27 39.58
CA TRP A 20 -50.05 23.03 40.16
C TRP A 20 -49.90 21.90 39.12
N LYS A 21 -50.86 21.77 38.21
CA LYS A 21 -50.80 20.81 37.12
C LYS A 21 -49.63 21.13 36.18
N GLU A 22 -49.41 22.41 35.87
CA GLU A 22 -48.30 22.87 35.06
C GLU A 22 -46.94 22.52 35.70
N LEU A 23 -46.79 22.72 36.98
CA LEU A 23 -45.59 22.41 37.75
C LEU A 23 -45.31 20.89 37.76
N LEU A 24 -46.36 20.06 37.92
CA LEU A 24 -46.23 18.60 37.80
C LEU A 24 -45.80 18.16 36.40
N THR A 25 -46.39 18.77 35.36
CA THR A 25 -46.02 18.48 33.96
C THR A 25 -44.55 18.87 33.70
N TYR A 26 -44.13 20.04 34.19
CA TYR A 26 -42.74 20.48 34.10
C TYR A 26 -41.78 19.54 34.81
N TYR A 27 -42.14 19.08 36.01
CA TYR A 27 -41.34 18.09 36.73
C TYR A 27 -41.21 16.76 35.98
N GLN A 28 -42.30 16.26 35.40
CA GLN A 28 -42.27 15.07 34.58
C GLN A 28 -41.40 15.24 33.31
N GLN A 29 -41.49 16.37 32.62
CA GLN A 29 -40.66 16.67 31.46
C GLN A 29 -39.17 16.77 31.83
N LYS A 30 -38.87 17.36 33.01
CA LYS A 30 -37.49 17.43 33.52
C LYS A 30 -36.93 16.04 33.75
N GLU A 31 -37.68 15.15 34.39
CA GLU A 31 -37.22 13.77 34.67
C GLU A 31 -37.07 12.96 33.35
N ASP A 32 -38.00 13.10 32.42
CA ASP A 32 -37.88 12.46 31.10
C ASP A 32 -36.66 12.95 30.33
N THR A 33 -36.40 14.26 30.35
CA THR A 33 -35.20 14.85 29.75
C THR A 33 -33.93 14.36 30.43
N ARG A 34 -33.94 14.23 31.78
CA ARG A 34 -32.79 13.71 32.55
C ARG A 34 -32.47 12.28 32.17
N ILE A 35 -33.47 11.41 32.04
CA ILE A 35 -33.29 10.00 31.64
C ILE A 35 -32.70 9.93 30.24
N LYS A 36 -33.24 10.70 29.31
CA LYS A 36 -32.71 10.75 27.92
C LYS A 36 -31.29 11.29 27.85
N TYR A 37 -30.97 12.31 28.65
CA TYR A 37 -29.63 12.85 28.76
C TYR A 37 -28.64 11.83 29.33
N GLU A 38 -29.01 11.13 30.41
CA GLU A 38 -28.18 10.08 31.02
C GLU A 38 -27.91 8.93 30.01
N GLN A 39 -28.93 8.50 29.23
CA GLN A 39 -28.74 7.50 28.18
C GLN A 39 -27.77 7.96 27.08
N VAL A 40 -27.83 9.22 26.69
CA VAL A 40 -26.89 9.79 25.72
C VAL A 40 -25.48 9.84 26.30
N ILE A 41 -25.33 10.36 27.53
CA ILE A 41 -24.03 10.45 28.21
C ILE A 41 -23.39 9.06 28.37
N GLU A 42 -24.17 8.05 28.77
CA GLU A 42 -23.67 6.68 28.93
C GLU A 42 -23.07 6.12 27.62
N GLN A 43 -23.61 6.50 26.46
CA GLN A 43 -23.04 6.13 25.16
C GLN A 43 -21.77 6.89 24.80
N PHE A 44 -21.63 8.15 25.22
CA PHE A 44 -20.47 9.00 24.93
C PHE A 44 -19.39 9.00 26.02
N ASP A 45 -19.68 8.44 27.19
CA ASP A 45 -18.74 8.27 28.29
C ASP A 45 -18.75 6.81 28.77
N PRO A 46 -18.38 5.85 27.90
CA PRO A 46 -18.39 4.43 28.25
C PRO A 46 -17.38 4.14 29.34
N ALA A 47 -17.73 3.20 30.22
CA ALA A 47 -16.84 2.73 31.29
C ALA A 47 -15.51 2.20 30.67
N GLY A 48 -14.38 2.60 31.25
CA GLY A 48 -13.05 2.17 30.78
C GLY A 48 -12.39 3.05 29.72
N MET A 49 -12.93 4.24 29.45
CA MET A 49 -12.20 5.23 28.64
C MET A 49 -10.81 5.52 29.23
N LEU A 50 -9.86 5.80 28.34
CA LEU A 50 -8.53 6.23 28.74
C LEU A 50 -8.59 7.56 29.50
N ASP A 51 -7.78 7.69 30.56
CA ASP A 51 -7.57 8.98 31.22
C ASP A 51 -7.06 9.98 30.16
N PRO A 52 -7.73 11.14 29.98
CA PRO A 52 -7.29 12.16 29.01
C PRO A 52 -5.82 12.58 29.20
N ASN A 53 -5.29 12.54 30.43
CA ASN A 53 -3.88 12.84 30.69
C ASN A 53 -2.90 11.84 30.05
N LEU A 54 -3.34 10.62 29.78
CA LEU A 54 -2.53 9.61 29.06
C LEU A 54 -2.51 9.84 27.54
N LEU A 55 -3.36 10.72 27.02
CA LEU A 55 -3.44 11.08 25.60
C LEU A 55 -2.63 12.35 25.29
N ASP A 56 -1.91 12.92 26.26
CA ASP A 56 -1.08 14.10 26.06
C ASP A 56 -0.01 13.85 24.97
N PRO A 57 -0.10 14.52 23.80
CA PRO A 57 0.85 14.34 22.70
C PRO A 57 2.23 14.93 23.02
N ASP A 58 2.31 15.88 23.97
CA ASP A 58 3.53 16.58 24.39
C ASP A 58 4.26 15.86 25.52
N ALA A 59 3.74 14.73 26.00
CA ALA A 59 4.40 13.95 27.03
C ALA A 59 5.83 13.57 26.58
N ALA A 60 6.81 13.88 27.43
CA ALA A 60 8.21 13.60 27.15
C ALA A 60 8.44 12.09 26.98
N ALA A 61 8.83 11.68 25.78
CA ALA A 61 9.11 10.28 25.47
C ALA A 61 10.56 9.93 25.77
N GLU A 62 10.93 9.91 27.05
CA GLU A 62 12.26 9.47 27.48
C GLU A 62 12.51 8.00 27.12
N PRO A 63 13.78 7.60 26.82
CA PRO A 63 14.13 6.23 26.55
C PRO A 63 13.74 5.29 27.70
N LEU A 64 13.17 4.14 27.34
CA LEU A 64 12.85 3.09 28.32
C LEU A 64 14.13 2.37 28.72
N SER A 65 14.26 2.04 30.00
CA SER A 65 15.42 1.33 30.55
C SER A 65 15.01 0.45 31.72
N GLY A 66 15.94 -0.38 32.20
CA GLY A 66 15.71 -1.25 33.34
C GLY A 66 15.20 -2.63 32.96
N GLU A 67 14.19 -3.10 33.65
CA GLU A 67 13.61 -4.44 33.46
C GLU A 67 12.13 -4.38 33.10
N VAL A 68 11.67 -5.40 32.40
CA VAL A 68 10.26 -5.72 32.20
C VAL A 68 9.85 -6.71 33.28
N ALA A 69 8.81 -6.40 34.07
CA ALA A 69 8.34 -7.26 35.14
C ALA A 69 6.80 -7.34 35.19
N ALA A 70 6.29 -8.55 35.22
CA ALA A 70 4.88 -8.86 35.43
C ALA A 70 4.69 -9.55 36.77
N ALA A 71 3.74 -9.08 37.59
CA ALA A 71 3.37 -9.64 38.87
C ALA A 71 1.87 -9.94 38.92
N ASN A 72 1.52 -11.22 38.97
CA ASN A 72 0.13 -11.71 38.95
C ASN A 72 -0.72 -11.11 37.83
N LEU A 73 -0.08 -10.87 36.65
CA LEU A 73 -0.70 -10.23 35.50
C LEU A 73 -1.90 -11.03 35.03
N THR A 74 -3.06 -10.39 34.99
CA THR A 74 -4.32 -11.01 34.59
C THR A 74 -5.02 -10.14 33.57
N TYR A 75 -5.56 -10.78 32.53
CA TYR A 75 -6.40 -10.14 31.51
C TYR A 75 -7.57 -11.05 31.16
N ALA A 76 -8.76 -10.49 31.22
CA ALA A 76 -10.00 -11.12 30.77
C ALA A 76 -10.85 -10.09 30.02
N GLU A 77 -11.50 -10.50 28.95
CA GLU A 77 -12.59 -9.73 28.35
C GLU A 77 -13.84 -9.86 29.22
N ASP A 78 -14.70 -8.84 29.20
CA ASP A 78 -15.92 -8.82 30.01
C ASP A 78 -16.74 -10.09 29.86
N GLY A 79 -16.96 -10.80 30.98
CA GLY A 79 -17.74 -12.03 31.04
C GLY A 79 -17.04 -13.30 30.52
N SER A 80 -15.74 -13.23 30.20
CA SER A 80 -14.96 -14.36 29.69
C SER A 80 -13.99 -14.93 30.72
N ASP A 81 -13.55 -16.18 30.52
CA ASP A 81 -12.44 -16.75 31.28
C ASP A 81 -11.14 -15.98 30.99
N PRO A 82 -10.27 -15.77 31.99
CA PRO A 82 -9.02 -15.05 31.80
C PRO A 82 -8.13 -15.65 30.73
N ALA A 83 -7.81 -14.88 29.67
CA ALA A 83 -6.83 -15.26 28.67
C ALA A 83 -5.40 -15.27 29.25
N VAL A 84 -5.12 -14.32 30.19
CA VAL A 84 -3.91 -14.31 31.01
C VAL A 84 -4.34 -14.42 32.47
N ALA A 85 -3.84 -15.43 33.20
CA ALA A 85 -4.32 -15.82 34.53
C ALA A 85 -3.19 -15.84 35.56
N GLY A 86 -2.80 -14.67 36.08
CA GLY A 86 -1.75 -14.56 37.11
C GLY A 86 -0.36 -14.85 36.56
N ALA A 87 -0.03 -14.35 35.39
CA ALA A 87 1.30 -14.53 34.80
C ALA A 87 2.37 -13.75 35.57
N ASN A 88 3.50 -14.40 35.82
CA ASN A 88 4.67 -13.82 36.48
C ASN A 88 5.90 -14.06 35.63
N PHE A 89 6.63 -13.00 35.30
CA PHE A 89 7.91 -13.06 34.60
C PHE A 89 8.73 -11.79 34.83
N ARG A 90 10.05 -11.91 34.63
CA ARG A 90 10.96 -10.77 34.77
C ARG A 90 12.18 -10.98 33.88
N PHE A 91 12.52 -9.93 33.10
CA PHE A 91 13.74 -9.94 32.28
C PHE A 91 14.27 -8.52 32.05
N PRO A 92 15.58 -8.33 31.85
CA PRO A 92 16.14 -7.02 31.45
C PRO A 92 15.54 -6.56 30.12
N LEU A 93 15.20 -5.27 30.01
CA LEU A 93 14.57 -4.72 28.80
C LEU A 93 15.36 -5.04 27.53
N LYS A 94 16.69 -5.03 27.60
CA LYS A 94 17.59 -5.25 26.45
C LYS A 94 17.79 -6.73 26.08
N THR A 95 16.93 -7.61 26.53
CA THR A 95 16.98 -9.06 26.24
C THR A 95 16.11 -9.40 25.04
N HIS A 96 16.54 -10.35 24.24
CA HIS A 96 15.73 -10.93 23.18
C HIS A 96 14.95 -12.13 23.75
N VAL A 97 13.64 -12.02 23.82
CA VAL A 97 12.75 -12.99 24.48
C VAL A 97 11.81 -13.61 23.45
N ALA A 98 11.82 -14.92 23.34
CA ALA A 98 10.82 -15.69 22.60
C ALA A 98 9.62 -15.99 23.51
N VAL A 99 8.41 -15.88 22.97
CA VAL A 99 7.19 -16.32 23.66
C VAL A 99 6.58 -17.48 22.88
N LEU A 100 6.45 -18.62 23.55
CA LEU A 100 5.89 -19.84 22.98
C LEU A 100 4.63 -20.29 23.74
N GLY A 101 3.75 -20.98 23.07
CA GLY A 101 2.53 -21.56 23.64
C GLY A 101 1.61 -22.12 22.58
N SER A 102 0.71 -23.01 22.98
CA SER A 102 -0.36 -23.49 22.08
C SER A 102 -1.43 -22.41 21.90
N GLY A 103 -2.35 -22.61 20.95
CA GLY A 103 -3.50 -21.72 20.78
C GLY A 103 -4.25 -21.50 22.11
N ARG A 104 -4.73 -20.30 22.34
CA ARG A 104 -5.38 -19.85 23.60
C ARG A 104 -4.49 -20.00 24.84
N SER A 105 -3.19 -19.86 24.69
CA SER A 105 -2.26 -19.89 25.81
C SER A 105 -2.12 -18.54 26.52
N GLY A 106 -2.62 -17.46 25.96
CA GLY A 106 -2.46 -16.09 26.46
C GLY A 106 -1.20 -15.37 25.94
N ARG A 107 -0.45 -15.98 25.00
CA ARG A 107 0.81 -15.43 24.47
C ARG A 107 0.60 -14.16 23.65
N GLU A 108 -0.49 -14.11 22.88
CA GLU A 108 -0.85 -12.96 22.06
C GLU A 108 -1.27 -11.77 22.95
N GLU A 109 -2.08 -12.04 23.98
CA GLU A 109 -2.54 -11.05 24.95
C GLU A 109 -1.36 -10.48 25.75
N VAL A 110 -0.39 -11.30 26.14
CA VAL A 110 0.84 -10.82 26.80
C VAL A 110 1.61 -9.87 25.89
N ALA A 111 1.74 -10.16 24.60
CA ALA A 111 2.39 -9.27 23.65
C ALA A 111 1.64 -7.92 23.51
N MET A 112 0.30 -7.96 23.45
CA MET A 112 -0.52 -6.76 23.38
C MET A 112 -0.49 -5.95 24.68
N LEU A 113 -0.45 -6.61 25.83
CA LEU A 113 -0.27 -5.95 27.14
C LEU A 113 1.10 -5.26 27.24
N LEU A 114 2.18 -5.91 26.77
CA LEU A 114 3.52 -5.33 26.69
C LEU A 114 3.58 -4.08 25.81
N ALA A 115 2.80 -4.07 24.73
CA ALA A 115 2.69 -2.94 23.82
C ALA A 115 1.75 -1.83 24.34
N GLY A 116 1.06 -2.03 25.46
CA GLY A 116 0.06 -1.10 25.98
C GLY A 116 -1.23 -1.03 25.18
N LEU A 117 -1.48 -2.02 24.28
CA LEU A 117 -2.69 -2.12 23.46
C LEU A 117 -3.88 -2.73 24.23
N LEU A 118 -3.58 -3.52 25.26
CA LEU A 118 -4.55 -4.04 26.21
C LEU A 118 -4.19 -3.53 27.61
N ARG A 119 -5.20 -3.41 28.47
CA ARG A 119 -5.04 -3.08 29.89
C ARG A 119 -5.27 -4.32 30.73
N SER A 120 -4.40 -4.55 31.71
CA SER A 120 -4.58 -5.65 32.67
C SER A 120 -5.86 -5.44 33.49
N THR A 121 -6.62 -6.51 33.68
CA THR A 121 -7.77 -6.54 34.60
C THR A 121 -7.36 -6.85 36.04
N GLY A 122 -6.10 -7.27 36.26
CA GLY A 122 -5.52 -7.52 37.56
C GLY A 122 -4.02 -7.71 37.50
N GLY A 123 -3.36 -7.58 38.65
CA GLY A 123 -1.91 -7.61 38.71
C GLY A 123 -1.26 -6.34 38.19
N ARG A 124 0.03 -6.43 37.82
CA ARG A 124 0.80 -5.27 37.37
C ARG A 124 1.84 -5.69 36.30
N LEU A 125 2.00 -4.83 35.29
CA LEU A 125 3.04 -4.94 34.28
C LEU A 125 3.87 -3.65 34.25
N THR A 126 5.17 -3.75 34.48
CA THR A 126 6.05 -2.58 34.55
C THR A 126 7.23 -2.68 33.59
N ILE A 127 7.67 -1.54 33.06
CA ILE A 127 8.92 -1.37 32.33
C ILE A 127 9.74 -0.30 33.03
N GLY A 128 10.93 -0.66 33.52
CA GLY A 128 11.77 0.26 34.32
C GLY A 128 11.10 0.74 35.60
N GLY A 129 10.23 -0.06 36.19
CA GLY A 129 9.46 0.26 37.38
C GLY A 129 8.20 1.12 37.16
N ARG A 130 7.98 1.60 35.91
CA ARG A 130 6.77 2.37 35.54
C ARG A 130 5.69 1.40 35.03
N ASP A 131 4.45 1.58 35.50
CA ASP A 131 3.33 0.76 35.02
C ASP A 131 2.98 1.09 33.59
N VAL A 132 2.88 0.07 32.73
CA VAL A 132 2.53 0.24 31.31
C VAL A 132 1.14 0.87 31.16
N ALA A 133 0.19 0.53 32.03
CA ALA A 133 -1.16 1.07 31.99
C ALA A 133 -1.24 2.58 32.35
N GLU A 134 -0.21 3.11 33.03
CA GLU A 134 -0.08 4.52 33.42
C GLU A 134 0.87 5.32 32.51
N MET A 135 1.45 4.68 31.47
CA MET A 135 2.32 5.38 30.54
C MET A 135 1.48 6.16 29.50
N PRO A 136 1.85 7.43 29.21
CA PRO A 136 1.23 8.18 28.13
C PRO A 136 1.34 7.46 26.77
N ALA A 137 0.29 7.56 25.97
CA ALA A 137 0.25 6.95 24.61
C ALA A 137 1.42 7.44 23.74
N ALA A 138 1.83 8.71 23.88
CA ALA A 138 2.99 9.26 23.21
C ALA A 138 4.30 8.53 23.56
N VAL A 139 4.50 8.11 24.80
CA VAL A 139 5.66 7.32 25.23
C VAL A 139 5.61 5.92 24.63
N LEU A 140 4.48 5.23 24.80
CA LEU A 140 4.28 3.88 24.25
C LEU A 140 4.48 3.88 22.74
N GLY A 141 3.81 4.80 22.02
CA GLY A 141 3.88 4.90 20.58
C GLY A 141 5.28 5.20 20.00
N ARG A 142 6.10 5.98 20.70
CA ARG A 142 7.46 6.30 20.28
C ARG A 142 8.48 5.24 20.66
N ARG A 143 8.35 4.65 21.85
CA ARG A 143 9.37 3.78 22.45
C ARG A 143 9.12 2.29 22.29
N ILE A 144 7.88 1.88 22.03
CA ILE A 144 7.53 0.49 21.76
C ILE A 144 7.09 0.33 20.31
N GLY A 145 7.71 -0.59 19.59
CA GLY A 145 7.27 -1.07 18.27
C GLY A 145 6.37 -2.28 18.46
N TYR A 146 5.20 -2.28 17.85
CA TYR A 146 4.33 -3.46 17.84
C TYR A 146 3.95 -3.81 16.41
N VAL A 147 4.04 -5.12 16.09
CA VAL A 147 3.55 -5.66 14.83
C VAL A 147 2.73 -6.90 15.12
N GLY A 148 1.46 -6.87 14.75
CA GLY A 148 0.53 -7.98 14.92
C GLY A 148 0.55 -8.97 13.76
N PRO A 149 -0.28 -10.04 13.83
CA PRO A 149 -0.35 -11.09 12.81
C PRO A 149 -0.92 -10.62 11.47
N GLN A 150 -1.61 -9.49 11.46
CA GLN A 150 -2.18 -8.88 10.26
C GLN A 150 -1.80 -7.41 10.22
N ALA A 151 -1.00 -7.05 9.21
CA ALA A 151 -0.64 -5.66 8.99
C ALA A 151 -1.81 -4.88 8.38
N THR A 152 -2.15 -3.75 9.00
CA THR A 152 -3.11 -2.78 8.46
C THR A 152 -2.34 -1.58 7.93
N LEU A 153 -2.60 -1.20 6.67
CA LEU A 153 -1.97 -0.07 6.01
C LEU A 153 -3.03 0.99 5.68
N PHE A 154 -2.61 2.23 5.69
CA PHE A 154 -3.44 3.35 5.26
C PHE A 154 -3.46 3.45 3.74
N SER A 155 -4.58 3.96 3.18
CA SER A 155 -4.76 4.23 1.75
C SER A 155 -3.93 5.46 1.33
N ALA A 156 -2.61 5.27 1.30
CA ALA A 156 -1.61 6.30 1.06
C ALA A 156 -0.44 5.69 0.27
N SER A 157 0.63 6.42 0.06
CA SER A 157 1.84 5.89 -0.54
C SER A 157 2.55 4.87 0.38
N LEU A 158 3.43 4.06 -0.21
CA LEU A 158 4.29 3.15 0.53
C LEU A 158 5.19 3.93 1.50
N GLY A 159 5.74 5.06 1.07
CA GLY A 159 6.55 5.95 1.90
C GLY A 159 5.75 6.56 3.05
N ASP A 160 4.52 7.03 2.81
CA ASP A 160 3.66 7.55 3.89
C ASP A 160 3.39 6.50 4.97
N ASN A 161 3.15 5.25 4.57
CA ASN A 161 3.01 4.14 5.52
C ASN A 161 4.31 3.85 6.24
N LEU A 162 5.45 3.81 5.55
CA LEU A 162 6.76 3.53 6.14
C LEU A 162 7.15 4.58 7.18
N PHE A 163 6.94 5.87 6.85
CA PHE A 163 7.33 7.00 7.70
C PHE A 163 6.28 7.38 8.75
N LEU A 164 5.11 6.71 8.77
CA LEU A 164 4.01 7.07 9.68
C LEU A 164 4.44 7.10 11.16
N GLY A 165 5.29 6.15 11.57
CA GLY A 165 5.81 6.09 12.93
C GLY A 165 6.69 7.26 13.36
N LEU A 166 7.07 8.15 12.44
CA LEU A 166 7.85 9.36 12.69
C LEU A 166 6.99 10.63 12.78
N LYS A 167 5.69 10.53 12.45
CA LYS A 167 4.77 11.66 12.39
C LYS A 167 4.01 11.78 13.71
N HIS A 168 4.57 12.51 14.68
CA HIS A 168 3.95 12.70 16.01
C HIS A 168 3.31 14.07 16.18
N ARG A 169 3.97 15.11 15.68
CA ARG A 169 3.54 16.51 15.69
C ARG A 169 4.25 17.26 14.57
N PRO A 170 3.78 18.45 14.17
CA PRO A 170 4.52 19.29 13.24
C PRO A 170 5.89 19.65 13.81
N VAL A 171 6.94 19.37 13.05
CA VAL A 171 8.33 19.72 13.39
C VAL A 171 8.68 21.09 12.84
N ARG A 172 8.17 21.39 11.64
CA ARG A 172 8.35 22.67 10.97
C ARG A 172 7.07 23.08 10.27
N PRO A 173 6.71 24.37 10.34
CA PRO A 173 5.59 24.90 9.54
C PRO A 173 5.93 24.74 8.05
N ARG A 174 4.89 24.49 7.25
CA ARG A 174 5.03 24.48 5.80
C ARG A 174 5.61 25.79 5.32
N ASP A 175 6.70 25.71 4.55
CA ASP A 175 7.30 26.89 3.94
C ASP A 175 6.46 27.35 2.74
N LEU A 176 5.38 28.08 3.02
CA LEU A 176 4.50 28.67 2.01
C LEU A 176 5.23 29.66 1.09
N MET A 177 6.44 30.13 1.46
CA MET A 177 7.24 31.03 0.65
C MET A 177 7.97 30.33 -0.51
N ARG A 178 8.16 29.02 -0.42
CA ARG A 178 8.91 28.25 -1.41
C ARG A 178 8.07 27.86 -2.63
N ASP A 179 6.74 27.77 -2.45
CA ASP A 179 5.77 27.45 -3.50
C ASP A 179 5.16 28.71 -4.13
N ALA A 180 5.71 29.90 -3.80
CA ALA A 180 5.12 31.17 -4.13
C ALA A 180 5.38 31.62 -5.56
N ALA A 181 4.36 31.61 -6.36
CA ALA A 181 4.24 32.63 -7.41
C ALA A 181 2.83 33.07 -7.37
N ALA A 182 1.83 33.12 -7.07
CA ALA A 182 0.54 33.84 -7.27
C ALA A 182 -0.61 33.42 -6.32
N ASP A 183 -0.54 32.27 -5.67
CA ASP A 183 -1.65 31.74 -4.84
C ASP A 183 -1.40 31.84 -3.32
N ASP A 184 -0.30 32.43 -2.89
CA ASP A 184 0.20 32.39 -1.51
C ASP A 184 -0.77 32.99 -0.48
N ALA A 185 -1.35 34.13 -0.79
CA ALA A 185 -2.31 34.80 0.11
C ALA A 185 -3.61 33.97 0.30
N ARG A 186 -4.05 33.27 -0.74
CA ARG A 186 -5.26 32.44 -0.69
C ARG A 186 -5.00 31.16 0.12
N LEU A 187 -3.87 30.48 -0.10
CA LEU A 187 -3.47 29.29 0.64
C LEU A 187 -3.26 29.59 2.13
N LYS A 188 -2.62 30.72 2.43
CA LYS A 188 -2.43 31.20 3.80
C LYS A 188 -3.76 31.48 4.51
N HIS A 189 -4.66 32.18 3.84
CA HIS A 189 -6.00 32.46 4.39
C HIS A 189 -6.82 31.17 4.59
N GLU A 190 -6.71 30.22 3.69
CA GLU A 190 -7.38 28.91 3.80
C GLU A 190 -6.82 28.09 4.97
N SER A 191 -5.50 28.06 5.16
CA SER A 191 -4.85 27.40 6.31
C SER A 191 -5.27 28.03 7.64
N GLU A 192 -5.25 29.37 7.74
CA GLU A 192 -5.72 30.10 8.92
C GLU A 192 -7.21 29.80 9.22
N ARG A 193 -8.05 29.73 8.20
CA ARG A 193 -9.47 29.38 8.37
C ARG A 193 -9.64 27.96 8.88
N ARG A 194 -8.94 26.96 8.30
CA ARG A 194 -8.96 25.56 8.75
C ARG A 194 -8.53 25.45 10.21
N ARG A 195 -7.43 26.12 10.57
CA ARG A 195 -6.94 26.15 11.96
C ARG A 195 -7.98 26.72 12.92
N HIS A 196 -8.62 27.82 12.56
CA HIS A 196 -9.65 28.44 13.39
C HIS A 196 -10.88 27.54 13.55
N GLU A 197 -11.31 26.86 12.48
CA GLU A 197 -12.41 25.90 12.52
C GLU A 197 -12.07 24.68 13.38
N ALA A 198 -10.85 24.15 13.26
CA ALA A 198 -10.36 23.01 14.05
C ALA A 198 -10.39 23.33 15.57
N LEU A 199 -9.82 24.48 15.96
CA LEU A 199 -9.82 24.92 17.35
C LEU A 199 -11.24 25.14 17.92
N ARG A 200 -12.17 25.67 17.10
CA ARG A 200 -13.58 25.82 17.51
C ARG A 200 -14.30 24.48 17.65
N ALA A 201 -13.90 23.46 16.92
CA ALA A 201 -14.41 22.10 17.01
C ALA A 201 -13.75 21.27 18.13
N GLY A 202 -12.80 21.84 18.89
CA GLY A 202 -12.04 21.13 19.92
C GLY A 202 -10.94 20.22 19.38
N ASN A 203 -10.57 20.37 18.10
CA ASN A 203 -9.46 19.64 17.50
C ASN A 203 -8.14 20.41 17.67
N THR A 204 -7.01 19.72 17.36
CA THR A 204 -5.71 20.40 17.28
C THR A 204 -5.69 21.47 16.19
N GLY A 205 -4.91 22.53 16.42
CA GLY A 205 -4.70 23.57 15.41
C GLY A 205 -3.53 23.29 14.45
N ASP A 206 -2.98 22.09 14.49
CA ASP A 206 -1.86 21.69 13.63
C ASP A 206 -2.29 21.58 12.17
N ASP A 207 -1.43 22.01 11.24
CA ASP A 207 -1.69 21.90 9.82
C ASP A 207 -1.22 20.52 9.31
N PRO A 208 -2.11 19.71 8.68
CA PRO A 208 -1.71 18.43 8.10
C PRO A 208 -0.63 18.55 7.02
N ASP A 209 -0.52 19.73 6.38
CA ASP A 209 0.44 20.02 5.33
C ASP A 209 1.82 20.46 5.86
N ASP A 210 1.98 20.65 7.17
CA ASP A 210 3.27 20.91 7.82
C ASP A 210 4.24 19.73 7.70
N ASP A 211 5.53 19.98 7.95
CA ASP A 211 6.53 18.90 8.03
C ASP A 211 6.38 18.17 9.38
N TRP A 212 5.89 16.94 9.33
CA TRP A 212 5.66 16.08 10.49
C TRP A 212 6.78 15.07 10.74
N LEU A 213 7.84 15.03 9.90
CA LEU A 213 8.87 14.01 10.01
C LEU A 213 9.87 14.37 11.11
N ASP A 214 9.84 13.61 12.20
CA ASP A 214 10.82 13.71 13.29
C ASP A 214 12.11 12.97 12.92
N LEU A 215 13.03 13.67 12.25
CA LEU A 215 14.33 13.15 11.81
C LEU A 215 15.26 12.87 13.00
N GLU A 216 15.14 13.64 14.08
CA GLU A 216 15.96 13.49 15.28
C GLU A 216 15.69 12.14 15.96
N SER A 217 14.44 11.69 16.01
CA SER A 217 14.07 10.40 16.59
C SER A 217 14.74 9.21 15.90
N VAL A 218 15.04 9.35 14.61
CA VAL A 218 15.74 8.34 13.80
C VAL A 218 17.26 8.50 13.87
N GLY A 219 17.73 9.66 14.31
CA GLY A 219 19.16 9.99 14.41
C GLY A 219 19.78 10.39 13.07
N VAL A 220 19.01 11.01 12.18
CA VAL A 220 19.47 11.52 10.88
C VAL A 220 19.29 13.03 10.81
N ALA A 221 20.12 13.70 9.98
CA ALA A 221 20.16 15.15 9.91
C ALA A 221 19.18 15.74 8.88
N ASP A 222 18.89 14.98 7.82
CA ASP A 222 18.14 15.46 6.65
C ASP A 222 17.36 14.35 5.95
N GLY A 223 16.67 14.70 4.87
CA GLY A 223 15.88 13.77 4.07
C GLY A 223 16.71 12.69 3.38
N ASP A 224 17.93 13.01 2.96
CA ASP A 224 18.82 12.02 2.33
C ASP A 224 19.26 10.97 3.34
N GLY A 225 19.57 11.38 4.58
CA GLY A 225 19.83 10.48 5.70
C GLY A 225 18.62 9.60 6.03
N LEU A 226 17.39 10.16 6.00
CA LEU A 226 16.18 9.39 6.20
C LEU A 226 15.98 8.33 5.10
N LEU A 227 16.19 8.68 3.85
CA LEU A 227 16.09 7.75 2.72
C LEU A 227 17.15 6.63 2.81
N ALA A 228 18.39 6.97 3.19
CA ALA A 228 19.43 5.98 3.44
C ALA A 228 19.03 5.01 4.56
N ARG A 229 18.48 5.52 5.66
CA ARG A 229 17.97 4.69 6.77
C ARG A 229 16.77 3.85 6.36
N ALA A 230 15.85 4.40 5.59
CA ALA A 230 14.71 3.66 5.04
C ALA A 230 15.18 2.50 4.15
N HIS A 231 16.19 2.74 3.30
CA HIS A 231 16.78 1.68 2.48
C HIS A 231 17.37 0.56 3.34
N GLU A 232 18.19 0.90 4.35
CA GLU A 232 18.77 -0.07 5.29
C GLU A 232 17.68 -0.94 5.98
N VAL A 233 16.62 -0.31 6.48
CA VAL A 233 15.51 -1.02 7.12
C VAL A 233 14.74 -1.90 6.12
N LEU A 234 14.54 -1.43 4.89
CA LEU A 234 13.90 -2.22 3.83
C LEU A 234 14.76 -3.43 3.41
N GLU A 235 16.10 -3.30 3.44
CA GLU A 235 17.01 -4.44 3.25
C GLU A 235 16.85 -5.46 4.39
N HIS A 236 16.81 -5.01 5.66
CA HIS A 236 16.63 -5.90 6.81
C HIS A 236 15.35 -6.73 6.74
N VAL A 237 14.28 -6.17 6.19
CA VAL A 237 13.01 -6.90 6.00
C VAL A 237 12.88 -7.57 4.62
N GLU A 238 13.95 -7.56 3.82
CA GLU A 238 13.97 -8.11 2.45
C GLU A 238 12.85 -7.53 1.54
N MET A 239 12.61 -6.23 1.64
CA MET A 239 11.62 -5.51 0.81
C MET A 239 12.26 -4.50 -0.14
N ALA A 240 13.56 -4.25 -0.04
CA ALA A 240 14.24 -3.28 -0.90
C ALA A 240 14.12 -3.62 -2.39
N GLY A 241 14.19 -4.90 -2.75
CA GLY A 241 13.97 -5.36 -4.12
C GLY A 241 12.56 -5.09 -4.62
N ASP A 242 11.54 -5.30 -3.78
CA ASP A 242 10.14 -4.99 -4.13
C ASP A 242 9.97 -3.49 -4.39
N VAL A 243 10.50 -2.64 -3.50
CA VAL A 243 10.42 -1.17 -3.64
C VAL A 243 11.16 -0.69 -4.89
N TYR A 244 12.32 -1.27 -5.19
CA TYR A 244 13.05 -0.99 -6.43
C TYR A 244 12.22 -1.34 -7.68
N GLN A 245 11.61 -2.52 -7.70
CA GLN A 245 10.73 -2.93 -8.81
C GLN A 245 9.50 -2.03 -8.96
N LEU A 246 8.89 -1.60 -7.85
CA LEU A 246 7.81 -0.63 -7.86
C LEU A 246 8.30 0.73 -8.42
N GLY A 247 9.52 1.12 -8.09
CA GLY A 247 10.15 2.33 -8.60
C GLY A 247 10.38 2.28 -10.11
N LEU A 248 10.88 1.18 -10.62
CA LEU A 248 11.05 0.98 -12.08
C LEU A 248 9.71 1.09 -12.84
N ARG A 249 8.61 0.67 -12.22
CA ARG A 249 7.24 0.78 -12.78
C ARG A 249 6.59 2.14 -12.53
N GLY A 250 7.23 3.01 -11.75
CA GLY A 250 6.77 4.36 -11.49
C GLY A 250 7.09 5.32 -12.64
N THR A 251 6.47 6.48 -12.61
CA THR A 251 6.69 7.61 -13.53
C THR A 251 7.18 8.83 -12.76
N ILE A 252 7.90 9.72 -13.41
CA ILE A 252 8.29 11.00 -12.84
C ILE A 252 7.88 12.15 -13.75
N ASP A 253 7.69 13.33 -13.15
CA ASP A 253 7.58 14.58 -13.88
C ASP A 253 9.00 15.12 -14.14
N PRO A 254 9.47 15.18 -15.40
CA PRO A 254 10.81 15.64 -15.73
C PRO A 254 11.02 17.12 -15.40
N THR A 255 9.95 17.93 -15.26
CA THR A 255 10.06 19.35 -14.87
C THR A 255 10.38 19.48 -13.38
N ARG A 256 9.90 18.57 -12.56
CA ARG A 256 10.21 18.51 -11.10
C ARG A 256 11.49 17.74 -10.80
N HIS A 257 11.84 16.77 -11.63
CA HIS A 257 13.00 15.89 -11.46
C HIS A 257 13.93 15.86 -12.68
N PRO A 258 14.42 17.03 -13.19
CA PRO A 258 15.19 17.07 -14.42
C PRO A 258 16.48 16.26 -14.35
N ALA A 259 17.21 16.31 -13.24
CA ALA A 259 18.44 15.55 -13.08
C ALA A 259 18.22 14.02 -13.12
N LEU A 260 17.08 13.53 -12.59
CA LEU A 260 16.75 12.11 -12.69
C LEU A 260 16.33 11.73 -14.11
N ALA A 261 15.56 12.57 -14.80
CA ALA A 261 15.20 12.34 -16.19
C ALA A 261 16.44 12.23 -17.10
N ASP A 262 17.42 13.14 -16.95
CA ASP A 262 18.68 13.09 -17.67
C ASP A 262 19.50 11.84 -17.35
N ALA A 263 19.54 11.44 -16.10
CA ALA A 263 20.24 10.23 -15.67
C ALA A 263 19.58 8.93 -16.21
N ILE A 264 18.26 8.92 -16.34
CA ILE A 264 17.52 7.81 -16.99
C ILE A 264 17.82 7.75 -18.50
N LEU A 265 17.95 8.88 -19.17
CA LEU A 265 18.39 8.92 -20.57
C LEU A 265 19.83 8.38 -20.74
N GLU A 266 20.72 8.69 -19.80
CA GLU A 266 22.07 8.10 -19.77
C GLU A 266 22.00 6.58 -19.52
N ALA A 267 21.12 6.13 -18.60
CA ALA A 267 20.91 4.69 -18.37
C ALA A 267 20.40 3.98 -19.64
N ARG A 268 19.48 4.61 -20.42
CA ARG A 268 19.04 4.14 -21.74
C ARG A 268 20.23 3.88 -22.68
N ARG A 269 21.08 4.90 -22.88
CA ARG A 269 22.25 4.79 -23.77
C ARG A 269 23.20 3.68 -23.34
N ARG A 270 23.49 3.61 -22.04
CA ARG A 270 24.38 2.57 -21.50
C ARG A 270 23.79 1.17 -21.59
N LEU A 271 22.48 1.01 -21.36
CA LEU A 271 21.84 -0.30 -21.49
C LEU A 271 21.94 -0.83 -22.92
N HIS A 272 21.62 0.00 -23.93
CA HIS A 272 21.72 -0.42 -25.33
C HIS A 272 23.14 -0.80 -25.71
N HIS A 273 24.14 -0.01 -25.32
CA HIS A 273 25.56 -0.34 -25.55
C HIS A 273 25.96 -1.66 -24.86
N ARG A 274 25.53 -1.88 -23.63
CA ARG A 274 25.81 -3.12 -22.89
C ARG A 274 25.13 -4.34 -23.52
N LEU A 275 23.94 -4.17 -24.07
CA LEU A 275 23.24 -5.25 -24.82
C LEU A 275 24.02 -5.62 -26.09
N GLU A 276 24.56 -4.64 -26.80
CA GLU A 276 25.42 -4.85 -27.98
C GLU A 276 26.72 -5.57 -27.61
N ASP A 277 27.45 -5.06 -26.63
CA ASP A 277 28.71 -5.64 -26.16
C ASP A 277 28.56 -7.09 -25.67
N ALA A 278 27.43 -7.39 -25.02
CA ALA A 278 27.10 -8.74 -24.55
C ALA A 278 26.57 -9.68 -25.64
N GLY A 279 26.41 -9.21 -26.89
CA GLY A 279 25.79 -9.98 -27.95
C GLY A 279 24.31 -10.29 -27.74
N LYS A 280 23.63 -9.47 -26.91
CA LYS A 280 22.23 -9.62 -26.48
C LYS A 280 21.29 -8.58 -27.10
N ALA A 281 21.75 -7.79 -28.09
CA ALA A 281 20.93 -6.78 -28.75
C ALA A 281 19.61 -7.36 -29.30
N ARG A 282 19.61 -8.63 -29.70
CA ARG A 282 18.41 -9.36 -30.17
C ARG A 282 17.31 -9.54 -29.11
N PHE A 283 17.59 -9.30 -27.81
CA PHE A 283 16.61 -9.43 -26.74
C PHE A 283 15.71 -8.22 -26.60
N VAL A 284 16.09 -7.09 -27.22
CA VAL A 284 15.31 -5.85 -27.19
C VAL A 284 15.17 -5.33 -28.61
N GLU A 285 13.95 -5.15 -29.08
CA GLU A 285 13.64 -4.44 -30.31
C GLU A 285 13.40 -2.97 -29.95
N ALA A 286 14.41 -2.13 -30.24
CA ALA A 286 14.37 -0.71 -29.90
C ALA A 286 13.28 0.04 -30.70
N TYR A 287 12.74 1.12 -30.11
CA TYR A 287 11.83 2.00 -30.83
C TYR A 287 12.59 2.84 -31.86
N ASP A 288 12.20 2.73 -33.11
CA ASP A 288 12.69 3.52 -34.21
C ASP A 288 11.50 4.09 -35.03
N ARG A 289 11.56 5.38 -35.34
CA ARG A 289 10.47 6.06 -36.05
C ARG A 289 10.25 5.53 -37.45
N SER A 290 11.29 5.00 -38.08
CA SER A 290 11.30 4.53 -39.48
C SER A 290 11.02 3.05 -39.64
N THR A 291 11.08 2.26 -38.56
CA THR A 291 10.89 0.82 -38.58
C THR A 291 9.65 0.38 -37.81
N TYR A 292 9.06 -0.74 -38.24
CA TYR A 292 7.96 -1.39 -37.52
C TYR A 292 8.55 -2.28 -36.43
N ASN A 293 8.06 -2.13 -35.16
CA ASN A 293 8.46 -2.97 -34.05
C ASN A 293 7.56 -4.20 -34.00
N THR A 294 8.11 -5.39 -34.31
CA THR A 294 7.35 -6.64 -34.42
C THR A 294 6.89 -7.19 -33.07
N ASN A 295 7.54 -6.77 -31.96
CA ASN A 295 7.18 -7.13 -30.58
C ASN A 295 6.16 -6.17 -29.96
N ALA A 296 5.92 -5.02 -30.60
CA ALA A 296 4.87 -4.07 -30.20
C ALA A 296 3.54 -4.42 -30.89
N THR A 297 2.44 -3.97 -30.32
CA THR A 297 1.11 -4.09 -30.93
C THR A 297 0.97 -3.13 -32.13
N VAL A 298 -0.01 -3.38 -32.99
CA VAL A 298 -0.37 -2.46 -34.08
C VAL A 298 -0.72 -1.07 -33.54
N ALA A 299 -1.44 -1.00 -32.42
CA ALA A 299 -1.77 0.26 -31.74
C ALA A 299 -0.50 1.03 -31.32
N GLU A 300 0.45 0.36 -30.67
CA GLU A 300 1.72 0.97 -30.24
C GLU A 300 2.56 1.40 -31.45
N ASN A 301 2.54 0.63 -32.53
CA ASN A 301 3.20 1.02 -33.76
C ASN A 301 2.56 2.23 -34.42
N LEU A 302 1.24 2.34 -34.44
CA LEU A 302 0.53 3.49 -34.99
C LEU A 302 0.78 4.76 -34.19
N LEU A 303 0.58 4.68 -32.86
CA LEU A 303 0.73 5.83 -31.95
C LEU A 303 2.18 6.29 -31.85
N PHE A 304 3.12 5.36 -31.86
CA PHE A 304 4.55 5.57 -31.61
C PHE A 304 4.80 6.47 -30.40
N GLY A 305 4.10 6.18 -29.30
CA GLY A 305 4.10 6.96 -28.07
C GLY A 305 3.27 6.31 -26.97
N THR A 306 3.30 6.92 -25.80
CA THR A 306 2.52 6.50 -24.64
C THR A 306 1.29 7.40 -24.47
N PRO A 307 0.07 6.85 -24.41
CA PRO A 307 -1.11 7.62 -24.07
C PRO A 307 -0.98 8.30 -22.70
N ARG A 308 -1.41 9.55 -22.60
CA ARG A 308 -1.47 10.28 -21.32
C ARG A 308 -2.87 10.26 -20.69
N ASP A 309 -3.88 9.94 -21.48
CA ASP A 309 -5.27 9.83 -21.05
C ASP A 309 -6.03 8.77 -21.86
N SER A 310 -7.27 8.49 -21.47
CA SER A 310 -8.09 7.42 -22.04
C SER A 310 -8.53 7.65 -23.50
N ARG A 311 -8.26 8.80 -24.10
CA ARG A 311 -8.65 9.09 -25.50
C ARG A 311 -7.91 8.21 -26.52
N PHE A 312 -6.68 7.78 -26.17
CA PHE A 312 -5.84 6.92 -26.98
C PHE A 312 -5.52 5.58 -26.32
N ASP A 313 -6.31 5.15 -25.33
CA ASP A 313 -6.18 3.79 -24.79
C ASP A 313 -6.38 2.76 -25.90
N ALA A 314 -5.51 1.74 -25.93
CA ALA A 314 -5.52 0.71 -26.98
C ALA A 314 -6.90 0.04 -27.14
N ALA A 315 -7.60 -0.22 -26.04
CA ALA A 315 -8.94 -0.82 -26.04
C ALA A 315 -10.02 0.06 -26.70
N ARG A 316 -9.82 1.38 -26.74
CA ARG A 316 -10.79 2.36 -27.26
C ARG A 316 -10.31 3.05 -28.54
N LEU A 317 -9.15 2.66 -29.05
CA LEU A 317 -8.52 3.33 -30.17
C LEU A 317 -9.37 3.29 -31.45
N ALA A 318 -10.10 2.16 -31.66
CA ALA A 318 -11.03 2.00 -32.78
C ALA A 318 -12.27 2.91 -32.71
N GLU A 319 -12.62 3.42 -31.50
CA GLU A 319 -13.72 4.35 -31.29
C GLU A 319 -13.31 5.80 -31.58
N ASN A 320 -12.00 6.11 -31.61
CA ASN A 320 -11.49 7.46 -31.73
C ASN A 320 -11.66 8.00 -33.15
N ASP A 321 -12.40 9.10 -33.30
CA ASP A 321 -12.70 9.73 -34.60
C ASP A 321 -11.45 10.12 -35.39
N TYR A 322 -10.44 10.67 -34.71
CA TYR A 322 -9.19 11.06 -35.36
C TYR A 322 -8.44 9.84 -35.86
N VAL A 323 -8.35 8.77 -35.09
CA VAL A 323 -7.70 7.50 -35.50
C VAL A 323 -8.42 6.91 -36.72
N ARG A 324 -9.75 6.88 -36.72
CA ARG A 324 -10.54 6.41 -37.87
C ARG A 324 -10.27 7.25 -39.11
N GLN A 325 -10.18 8.57 -38.97
CA GLN A 325 -9.81 9.44 -40.11
C GLN A 325 -8.40 9.10 -40.64
N VAL A 326 -7.43 8.86 -39.77
CA VAL A 326 -6.06 8.45 -40.13
C VAL A 326 -6.09 7.10 -40.88
N LEU A 327 -6.83 6.10 -40.35
CA LEU A 327 -6.97 4.80 -41.03
C LEU A 327 -7.59 4.94 -42.42
N THR A 328 -8.64 5.72 -42.57
CA THR A 328 -9.29 5.98 -43.84
C THR A 328 -8.33 6.68 -44.82
N SER A 329 -7.58 7.69 -44.35
CA SER A 329 -6.60 8.43 -45.18
C SER A 329 -5.43 7.53 -45.63
N ALA A 330 -5.02 6.58 -44.78
CA ALA A 330 -4.01 5.57 -45.12
C ALA A 330 -4.56 4.37 -45.91
N GLY A 331 -5.88 4.32 -46.16
CA GLY A 331 -6.56 3.21 -46.84
C GLY A 331 -6.55 1.91 -46.03
N LEU A 332 -6.43 1.99 -44.68
CA LEU A 332 -6.31 0.85 -43.79
C LEU A 332 -7.64 0.40 -43.17
N ASP A 333 -8.70 1.17 -43.32
CA ASP A 333 -9.98 0.92 -42.67
C ASP A 333 -10.54 -0.48 -42.94
N GLN A 334 -10.74 -0.81 -44.24
CA GLN A 334 -11.22 -2.14 -44.65
C GLN A 334 -10.20 -3.25 -44.29
N THR A 335 -8.92 -2.98 -44.43
CA THR A 335 -7.87 -3.97 -44.15
C THR A 335 -7.83 -4.32 -42.67
N PHE A 336 -8.01 -3.33 -41.77
CA PHE A 336 -8.07 -3.57 -40.33
C PHE A 336 -9.34 -4.32 -39.91
N PHE A 337 -10.47 -4.02 -40.57
CA PHE A 337 -11.70 -4.78 -40.36
C PHE A 337 -11.54 -6.25 -40.77
N ASP A 338 -11.02 -6.51 -41.98
CA ASP A 338 -10.82 -7.87 -42.49
C ASP A 338 -9.84 -8.67 -41.61
N THR A 339 -8.75 -8.04 -41.21
CA THR A 339 -7.78 -8.62 -40.27
C THR A 339 -8.41 -8.95 -38.94
N GLY A 340 -9.19 -8.02 -38.36
CA GLY A 340 -9.88 -8.22 -37.10
C GLY A 340 -10.94 -9.33 -37.15
N LEU A 341 -11.62 -9.45 -38.28
CA LEU A 341 -12.56 -10.56 -38.51
C LEU A 341 -11.83 -11.92 -38.55
N GLN A 342 -10.68 -12.01 -39.23
CA GLN A 342 -9.85 -13.23 -39.24
C GLN A 342 -9.34 -13.59 -37.84
N VAL A 343 -8.95 -12.59 -37.04
CA VAL A 343 -8.59 -12.80 -35.62
C VAL A 343 -9.79 -13.34 -34.84
N ALA A 344 -10.97 -12.72 -34.99
CA ALA A 344 -12.18 -13.15 -34.32
C ALA A 344 -12.57 -14.59 -34.69
N GLU A 345 -12.54 -14.93 -35.97
CA GLU A 345 -12.81 -16.29 -36.47
C GLU A 345 -11.86 -17.30 -35.82
N THR A 346 -10.56 -17.02 -35.87
CA THR A 346 -9.53 -17.90 -35.28
C THR A 346 -9.70 -18.06 -33.78
N MET A 347 -9.96 -16.97 -33.04
CA MET A 347 -10.13 -17.03 -31.58
C MET A 347 -11.43 -17.72 -31.17
N VAL A 348 -12.54 -17.47 -31.89
CA VAL A 348 -13.81 -18.17 -31.67
C VAL A 348 -13.63 -19.67 -31.87
N GLU A 349 -12.89 -20.12 -32.88
CA GLU A 349 -12.61 -21.54 -33.11
C GLU A 349 -11.76 -22.14 -32.00
N ILE A 350 -10.68 -21.45 -31.58
CA ILE A 350 -9.79 -21.93 -30.50
C ILE A 350 -10.50 -21.99 -29.15
N PHE A 351 -11.38 -21.02 -28.86
CA PHE A 351 -12.02 -20.91 -27.54
C PHE A 351 -13.38 -21.61 -27.43
N ALA A 352 -13.93 -22.14 -28.55
CA ALA A 352 -15.28 -22.72 -28.60
C ALA A 352 -15.54 -23.79 -27.54
N ASP A 353 -14.55 -24.62 -27.24
CA ASP A 353 -14.65 -25.75 -26.32
C ASP A 353 -13.94 -25.52 -24.97
N LEU A 354 -13.45 -24.31 -24.70
CA LEU A 354 -12.72 -24.01 -23.48
C LEU A 354 -13.68 -23.54 -22.35
N PRO A 355 -13.46 -23.97 -21.12
CA PRO A 355 -14.24 -23.48 -19.99
C PRO A 355 -13.92 -22.00 -19.70
N PRO A 356 -14.90 -21.23 -19.15
CA PRO A 356 -14.65 -19.85 -18.74
C PRO A 356 -13.47 -19.75 -17.75
N GLY A 357 -12.60 -18.75 -17.96
CA GLY A 357 -11.40 -18.54 -17.13
C GLY A 357 -10.24 -19.47 -17.43
N HIS A 358 -10.26 -20.18 -18.56
CA HIS A 358 -9.10 -20.94 -19.03
C HIS A 358 -7.91 -20.02 -19.37
N GLU A 359 -6.69 -20.42 -18.99
CA GLU A 359 -5.46 -19.61 -19.14
C GLU A 359 -5.15 -19.13 -20.58
N PHE A 360 -5.72 -19.78 -21.60
CA PHE A 360 -5.57 -19.36 -23.00
C PHE A 360 -6.21 -18.01 -23.28
N PHE A 361 -7.30 -17.63 -22.59
CA PHE A 361 -7.86 -16.29 -22.74
C PHE A 361 -6.83 -15.22 -22.34
N ASP A 362 -6.12 -15.41 -21.24
CA ASP A 362 -5.05 -14.51 -20.79
C ASP A 362 -3.82 -14.57 -21.71
N GLN A 363 -3.46 -15.76 -22.19
CA GLN A 363 -2.28 -15.98 -23.03
C GLN A 363 -2.40 -15.25 -24.37
N PHE A 364 -3.55 -15.34 -25.04
CA PHE A 364 -3.80 -14.62 -26.28
C PHE A 364 -4.17 -13.15 -26.01
N GLY A 365 -4.98 -12.87 -25.01
CA GLY A 365 -5.28 -11.53 -24.50
C GLY A 365 -6.07 -10.65 -25.46
N PHE A 366 -6.87 -11.22 -26.37
CA PHE A 366 -7.73 -10.46 -27.27
C PHE A 366 -9.07 -10.07 -26.65
N PHE A 367 -9.68 -10.97 -25.91
CA PHE A 367 -10.95 -10.77 -25.20
C PHE A 367 -11.13 -11.84 -24.13
N ASP A 368 -11.98 -11.54 -23.15
CA ASP A 368 -12.30 -12.43 -22.04
C ASP A 368 -13.36 -13.48 -22.41
N SER A 369 -13.54 -14.49 -21.56
CA SER A 369 -14.58 -15.53 -21.74
C SER A 369 -16.00 -14.96 -21.87
N ASP A 370 -16.26 -13.84 -21.20
CA ASP A 370 -17.57 -13.18 -21.19
C ASP A 370 -17.90 -12.50 -22.54
N ASP A 371 -16.86 -12.11 -23.30
CA ASP A 371 -17.00 -11.50 -24.63
C ASP A 371 -17.19 -12.54 -25.75
N LEU A 372 -16.84 -13.80 -25.51
CA LEU A 372 -16.86 -14.85 -26.53
C LEU A 372 -18.23 -15.00 -27.24
N PRO A 373 -19.40 -14.95 -26.55
CA PRO A 373 -20.70 -15.04 -27.22
C PRO A 373 -20.96 -13.90 -28.22
N ASP A 374 -20.47 -12.69 -27.91
CA ASP A 374 -20.60 -11.52 -28.78
C ASP A 374 -19.78 -11.73 -30.07
N TYR A 375 -18.53 -12.18 -29.93
CA TYR A 375 -17.69 -12.46 -31.11
C TYR A 375 -18.21 -13.64 -31.93
N GLN A 376 -18.77 -14.68 -31.32
CA GLN A 376 -19.46 -15.76 -32.03
C GLN A 376 -20.63 -15.24 -32.88
N ARG A 377 -21.43 -14.31 -32.32
CA ARG A 377 -22.51 -13.65 -33.07
C ARG A 377 -21.96 -12.84 -34.22
N ILE A 378 -20.94 -12.00 -33.99
CA ILE A 378 -20.33 -11.14 -35.03
C ILE A 378 -19.77 -11.96 -36.17
N VAL A 379 -19.01 -13.03 -35.90
CA VAL A 379 -18.43 -13.93 -36.90
C VAL A 379 -19.53 -14.64 -37.71
N ALA A 380 -20.56 -15.16 -37.03
CA ALA A 380 -21.69 -15.81 -37.72
C ALA A 380 -22.49 -14.84 -38.61
N GLU A 381 -22.61 -13.58 -38.22
CA GLU A 381 -23.29 -12.55 -39.00
C GLU A 381 -22.43 -12.06 -40.19
N ALA A 382 -21.13 -11.85 -39.97
CA ALA A 382 -20.19 -11.53 -41.02
C ALA A 382 -20.13 -12.62 -42.10
N GLY A 383 -20.11 -13.89 -41.73
CA GLY A 383 -20.12 -15.03 -42.66
C GLY A 383 -21.40 -15.12 -43.52
N ARG A 384 -22.54 -14.57 -43.03
CA ARG A 384 -23.81 -14.55 -43.80
C ARG A 384 -23.94 -13.37 -44.73
N SER A 385 -23.42 -12.22 -44.38
CA SER A 385 -23.67 -10.94 -45.05
C SER A 385 -22.42 -10.29 -45.66
N GLY A 386 -21.23 -10.90 -45.51
CA GLY A 386 -19.98 -10.27 -45.89
C GLY A 386 -19.69 -9.00 -45.08
N GLY A 387 -20.20 -8.92 -43.87
CA GLY A 387 -20.03 -7.75 -43.00
C GLY A 387 -21.03 -6.61 -43.21
N ALA A 388 -21.86 -6.64 -44.25
CA ALA A 388 -22.78 -5.53 -44.59
C ALA A 388 -23.92 -5.31 -43.57
N SER A 389 -24.22 -6.29 -42.72
CA SER A 389 -25.25 -6.21 -41.68
C SER A 389 -24.70 -5.91 -40.29
N LEU A 390 -23.41 -5.81 -40.12
CA LEU A 390 -22.78 -5.51 -38.84
C LEU A 390 -23.03 -4.04 -38.43
N THR A 391 -23.20 -3.82 -37.13
CA THR A 391 -23.33 -2.47 -36.58
C THR A 391 -21.96 -1.76 -36.57
N ASP A 392 -21.98 -0.41 -36.47
CA ASP A 392 -20.74 0.35 -36.29
C ASP A 392 -19.96 -0.10 -35.03
N ALA A 393 -20.65 -0.50 -33.98
CA ALA A 393 -20.02 -1.02 -32.77
C ALA A 393 -19.32 -2.37 -33.04
N ASP A 394 -19.95 -3.28 -33.81
CA ASP A 394 -19.34 -4.54 -34.18
C ASP A 394 -18.11 -4.33 -35.08
N HIS A 395 -18.20 -3.36 -36.00
CA HIS A 395 -17.06 -2.95 -36.84
C HIS A 395 -15.90 -2.43 -35.99
N GLN A 396 -16.17 -1.54 -35.02
CA GLN A 396 -15.15 -1.00 -34.10
C GLN A 396 -14.52 -2.10 -33.24
N ARG A 397 -15.30 -3.07 -32.77
CA ARG A 397 -14.78 -4.22 -32.02
C ARG A 397 -13.80 -5.05 -32.85
N LEU A 398 -14.11 -5.32 -34.14
CA LEU A 398 -13.21 -6.05 -35.01
C LEU A 398 -11.93 -5.27 -35.31
N VAL A 399 -12.03 -3.98 -35.64
CA VAL A 399 -10.86 -3.10 -35.81
C VAL A 399 -10.02 -3.06 -34.52
N GLY A 400 -10.66 -3.11 -33.37
CA GLY A 400 -10.02 -3.17 -32.03
C GLY A 400 -9.11 -4.39 -31.90
N LEU A 401 -9.54 -5.57 -32.37
CA LEU A 401 -8.71 -6.78 -32.34
C LEU A 401 -7.43 -6.61 -33.18
N THR A 402 -7.53 -5.93 -34.34
CA THR A 402 -6.35 -5.64 -35.18
C THR A 402 -5.36 -4.75 -34.42
N PHE A 403 -5.82 -3.76 -33.68
CA PHE A 403 -4.93 -2.93 -32.85
C PHE A 403 -4.18 -3.72 -31.78
N MET A 404 -4.75 -4.80 -31.26
CA MET A 404 -4.13 -5.64 -30.22
C MET A 404 -3.11 -6.64 -30.78
N LEU A 405 -3.06 -6.86 -32.10
CA LEU A 405 -2.10 -7.77 -32.71
C LEU A 405 -0.65 -7.35 -32.51
N SER A 406 0.18 -8.30 -32.10
CA SER A 406 1.65 -8.23 -32.16
C SER A 406 2.17 -9.40 -32.99
N PRO A 407 2.88 -9.17 -34.09
CA PRO A 407 3.35 -10.23 -35.00
C PRO A 407 4.19 -11.30 -34.29
N ALA A 408 5.12 -10.88 -33.42
CA ALA A 408 6.01 -11.80 -32.73
C ALA A 408 5.29 -12.66 -31.68
N ARG A 409 4.28 -12.12 -30.98
CA ARG A 409 3.52 -12.81 -29.93
C ARG A 409 2.48 -13.76 -30.53
N HIS A 410 1.62 -13.25 -31.41
CA HIS A 410 0.44 -14.00 -31.87
C HIS A 410 0.71 -14.93 -33.06
N ARG A 411 1.72 -14.61 -33.89
CA ARG A 411 2.20 -15.43 -35.03
C ARG A 411 1.12 -15.90 -36.00
N LEU A 412 0.08 -15.08 -36.19
CA LEU A 412 -1.05 -15.40 -37.07
C LEU A 412 -0.72 -15.13 -38.53
N GLY A 413 0.41 -14.48 -38.87
CA GLY A 413 0.80 -14.15 -40.24
C GLY A 413 -0.06 -13.07 -40.90
N LEU A 414 -0.87 -12.34 -40.13
CA LEU A 414 -1.83 -11.35 -40.64
C LEU A 414 -1.21 -9.97 -40.90
N ILE A 415 -0.05 -9.69 -40.33
CA ILE A 415 0.68 -8.43 -40.48
C ILE A 415 1.96 -8.73 -41.28
N ASP A 416 1.84 -8.68 -42.58
CA ASP A 416 2.96 -8.85 -43.52
C ASP A 416 3.76 -7.53 -43.70
N ASP A 417 4.86 -7.59 -44.43
CA ASP A 417 5.73 -6.44 -44.67
C ASP A 417 4.98 -5.27 -45.35
N GLN A 418 4.05 -5.55 -46.26
CA GLN A 418 3.24 -4.53 -46.93
C GLN A 418 2.30 -3.84 -45.93
N MET A 419 1.70 -4.60 -45.03
CA MET A 419 0.85 -4.07 -43.95
C MET A 419 1.67 -3.22 -42.98
N GLN A 420 2.88 -3.67 -42.61
CA GLN A 420 3.80 -2.92 -41.77
C GLN A 420 4.15 -1.56 -42.39
N ASP A 421 4.50 -1.52 -43.68
CA ASP A 421 4.80 -0.28 -44.39
C ASP A 421 3.61 0.70 -44.41
N ARG A 422 2.39 0.19 -44.56
CA ARG A 422 1.16 1.00 -44.52
C ARG A 422 0.88 1.54 -43.11
N ILE A 423 1.13 0.75 -42.07
CA ILE A 423 1.02 1.21 -40.69
C ILE A 423 2.06 2.29 -40.40
N LEU A 424 3.28 2.18 -40.92
CA LEU A 424 4.31 3.22 -40.82
C LEU A 424 3.90 4.53 -41.52
N GLN A 425 3.20 4.43 -42.66
CA GLN A 425 2.61 5.61 -43.30
C GLN A 425 1.51 6.24 -42.45
N ALA A 426 0.61 5.41 -41.89
CA ALA A 426 -0.43 5.88 -40.98
C ALA A 426 0.16 6.52 -39.71
N ARG A 427 1.25 5.99 -39.14
CA ARG A 427 2.03 6.59 -38.02
C ARG A 427 2.46 8.03 -38.35
N ARG A 428 2.98 8.26 -39.57
CA ARG A 428 3.38 9.60 -40.00
C ARG A 428 2.18 10.54 -40.09
N LEU A 429 1.09 10.11 -40.76
CA LEU A 429 -0.14 10.88 -40.82
C LEU A 429 -0.68 11.20 -39.42
N PHE A 430 -0.67 10.21 -38.51
CA PHE A 430 -1.11 10.39 -37.14
C PHE A 430 -0.30 11.47 -36.41
N SER A 431 1.02 11.43 -36.49
CA SER A 431 1.89 12.39 -35.79
C SER A 431 1.89 13.79 -36.42
N ASP A 432 1.88 13.86 -37.75
CA ASP A 432 2.05 15.13 -38.48
C ASP A 432 0.75 15.94 -38.52
N ASP A 433 -0.41 15.29 -38.61
CA ASP A 433 -1.73 15.91 -38.69
C ASP A 433 -2.48 15.98 -37.31
N LEU A 434 -1.80 15.59 -36.20
CA LEU A 434 -2.45 15.56 -34.89
C LEU A 434 -2.97 16.93 -34.47
N PRO A 435 -4.30 17.08 -34.26
CA PRO A 435 -4.92 18.35 -33.85
C PRO A 435 -4.29 18.92 -32.58
N ALA A 436 -4.16 20.24 -32.50
CA ALA A 436 -3.57 20.90 -31.33
C ALA A 436 -4.23 20.51 -30.00
N ALA A 437 -5.56 20.29 -30.00
CA ALA A 437 -6.32 19.87 -28.84
C ALA A 437 -6.00 18.42 -28.36
N LEU A 438 -5.34 17.60 -29.19
CA LEU A 438 -4.98 16.22 -28.88
C LEU A 438 -3.47 16.02 -28.65
N ARG A 439 -2.64 17.05 -28.89
CA ARG A 439 -1.18 16.92 -28.76
C ARG A 439 -0.72 16.50 -27.38
N ASP A 440 -1.40 16.98 -26.33
CA ASP A 440 -1.06 16.63 -24.97
C ASP A 440 -1.55 15.24 -24.54
N ALA A 441 -2.36 14.56 -25.36
CA ALA A 441 -2.92 13.27 -25.04
C ALA A 441 -1.97 12.09 -25.35
N VAL A 442 -0.87 12.30 -26.10
CA VAL A 442 0.14 11.30 -26.44
C VAL A 442 1.53 11.87 -26.21
N ALA A 443 2.36 11.14 -25.48
CA ALA A 443 3.78 11.41 -25.36
C ALA A 443 4.53 10.54 -26.39
N PHE A 444 4.96 11.14 -27.49
CA PHE A 444 5.67 10.44 -28.57
C PHE A 444 7.03 9.92 -28.11
N PHE A 445 7.46 8.78 -28.64
CA PHE A 445 8.80 8.25 -28.40
C PHE A 445 9.85 9.08 -29.15
N ASP A 446 10.83 9.55 -28.38
CA ASP A 446 12.00 10.26 -28.86
C ASP A 446 13.23 9.73 -28.13
N VAL A 447 14.26 9.34 -28.86
CA VAL A 447 15.46 8.71 -28.28
C VAL A 447 16.23 9.67 -27.36
N GLU A 448 16.15 10.98 -27.63
CA GLU A 448 16.85 12.01 -26.86
C GLU A 448 15.97 12.65 -25.75
N GLN A 449 14.71 12.27 -25.64
CA GLN A 449 13.80 12.85 -24.67
C GLN A 449 13.25 11.80 -23.68
N TYR A 450 13.08 12.24 -22.44
CA TYR A 450 12.40 11.45 -21.42
C TYR A 450 10.88 11.48 -21.66
N ASN A 451 10.26 10.32 -21.69
CA ASN A 451 8.81 10.19 -21.85
C ASN A 451 8.14 10.20 -20.46
N ALA A 452 7.49 11.32 -20.11
CA ALA A 452 6.83 11.50 -18.81
C ALA A 452 5.62 10.58 -18.58
N ALA A 453 5.04 10.01 -19.62
CA ALA A 453 3.92 9.08 -19.53
C ALA A 453 4.36 7.61 -19.42
N ALA A 454 5.61 7.31 -19.73
CA ALA A 454 6.19 5.97 -19.65
C ALA A 454 6.86 5.74 -18.28
N THR A 455 6.95 4.47 -17.85
CA THR A 455 7.63 4.10 -16.63
C THR A 455 9.14 4.37 -16.71
N LEU A 456 9.84 4.39 -15.56
CA LEU A 456 11.31 4.46 -15.57
C LEU A 456 11.92 3.30 -16.36
N GLN A 457 11.38 2.09 -16.17
CA GLN A 457 11.81 0.90 -16.89
C GLN A 457 11.65 1.06 -18.41
N ASP A 458 10.50 1.53 -18.88
CA ASP A 458 10.25 1.73 -20.31
C ASP A 458 11.12 2.83 -20.89
N ASN A 459 11.41 3.88 -20.11
CA ASN A 459 12.35 4.93 -20.51
C ASN A 459 13.78 4.43 -20.63
N ILE A 460 14.24 3.53 -19.74
CA ILE A 460 15.56 2.92 -19.81
C ILE A 460 15.62 1.92 -20.97
N LEU A 461 14.62 1.04 -21.08
CA LEU A 461 14.56 -0.02 -22.10
C LEU A 461 14.42 0.57 -23.50
N PHE A 462 13.60 1.58 -23.69
CA PHE A 462 13.26 2.26 -24.94
C PHE A 462 13.05 1.29 -26.11
N GLY A 463 12.20 0.31 -25.90
CA GLY A 463 11.92 -0.77 -26.85
C GLY A 463 11.02 -1.85 -26.25
N LYS A 464 10.89 -2.95 -26.93
CA LYS A 464 10.14 -4.13 -26.48
C LYS A 464 11.08 -5.31 -26.29
N LEU A 465 10.81 -6.11 -25.26
CA LEU A 465 11.47 -7.40 -25.10
C LEU A 465 11.05 -8.33 -26.24
N ALA A 466 12.02 -9.02 -26.84
CA ALA A 466 11.78 -9.94 -27.96
C ALA A 466 11.01 -11.18 -27.46
N TYR A 467 9.81 -11.38 -27.97
CA TYR A 467 8.95 -12.49 -27.61
C TYR A 467 9.57 -13.83 -28.01
N GLY A 468 9.42 -14.84 -27.15
CA GLY A 468 9.87 -16.20 -27.42
C GLY A 468 11.38 -16.41 -27.27
N GLN A 469 12.13 -15.44 -26.79
CA GLN A 469 13.53 -15.59 -26.40
C GLN A 469 13.60 -16.04 -24.94
N ALA A 470 14.08 -17.26 -24.71
CA ALA A 470 14.25 -17.76 -23.37
C ALA A 470 15.20 -16.84 -22.57
N ASP A 471 14.84 -16.56 -21.32
CA ASP A 471 15.62 -15.75 -20.36
C ASP A 471 15.85 -14.28 -20.77
N ALA A 472 15.26 -13.78 -21.87
CA ALA A 472 15.47 -12.39 -22.31
C ALA A 472 15.11 -11.38 -21.21
N GLU A 473 13.95 -11.56 -20.57
CA GLU A 473 13.49 -10.67 -19.48
C GLU A 473 14.47 -10.69 -18.30
N ALA A 474 14.89 -11.87 -17.85
CA ALA A 474 15.82 -11.99 -16.72
C ALA A 474 17.19 -11.38 -17.04
N GLN A 475 17.70 -11.62 -18.26
CA GLN A 475 19.02 -11.13 -18.66
C GLN A 475 19.03 -9.61 -18.92
N VAL A 476 17.97 -9.07 -19.53
CA VAL A 476 17.84 -7.61 -19.73
C VAL A 476 17.63 -6.91 -18.39
N SER A 477 16.80 -7.45 -17.49
CA SER A 477 16.61 -6.91 -16.15
C SER A 477 17.90 -6.90 -15.33
N ALA A 478 18.73 -7.95 -15.44
CA ALA A 478 20.03 -8.02 -14.77
C ALA A 478 20.97 -6.92 -15.29
N LEU A 479 21.10 -6.77 -16.63
CA LEU A 479 21.92 -5.73 -17.24
C LEU A 479 21.41 -4.32 -16.90
N MET A 480 20.09 -4.12 -16.88
CA MET A 480 19.48 -2.86 -16.45
C MET A 480 19.86 -2.54 -14.99
N GLY A 481 19.78 -3.53 -14.10
CA GLY A 481 20.21 -3.40 -12.72
C GLY A 481 21.68 -2.99 -12.60
N GLU A 482 22.58 -3.64 -13.34
CA GLU A 482 24.01 -3.27 -13.38
C GLU A 482 24.24 -1.82 -13.84
N VAL A 483 23.50 -1.37 -14.87
CA VAL A 483 23.57 0.00 -15.37
C VAL A 483 23.06 1.01 -14.35
N VAL A 484 21.92 0.72 -13.71
CA VAL A 484 21.34 1.57 -12.65
C VAL A 484 22.31 1.70 -11.47
N ASP A 485 22.96 0.60 -11.09
CA ASP A 485 23.95 0.58 -9.99
C ASP A 485 25.24 1.35 -10.38
N ALA A 486 25.74 1.14 -11.59
CA ALA A 486 26.92 1.85 -12.09
C ALA A 486 26.72 3.38 -12.20
N LEU A 487 25.48 3.83 -12.32
CA LEU A 487 25.08 5.23 -12.31
C LEU A 487 24.66 5.74 -10.93
N ASN A 488 24.74 4.92 -9.89
CA ASN A 488 24.27 5.22 -8.53
C ASN A 488 22.79 5.67 -8.47
N LEU A 489 21.94 5.11 -9.34
CA LEU A 489 20.52 5.50 -9.46
C LEU A 489 19.59 4.66 -8.59
N ARG A 490 20.05 3.55 -7.98
CA ARG A 490 19.20 2.63 -7.21
C ARG A 490 18.40 3.36 -6.12
N GLY A 491 19.03 4.22 -5.35
CA GLY A 491 18.36 5.02 -4.31
C GLY A 491 17.26 5.91 -4.89
N ARG A 492 17.54 6.59 -6.01
CA ARG A 492 16.56 7.46 -6.69
C ARG A 492 15.39 6.69 -7.28
N VAL A 493 15.63 5.51 -7.82
CA VAL A 493 14.56 4.60 -8.29
C VAL A 493 13.71 4.14 -7.10
N MET A 494 14.32 3.82 -5.96
CA MET A 494 13.59 3.46 -4.75
C MET A 494 12.75 4.61 -4.19
N GLU A 495 13.23 5.86 -4.25
CA GLU A 495 12.41 7.05 -3.91
C GLU A 495 11.13 7.09 -4.73
N VAL A 496 11.22 6.83 -6.04
CA VAL A 496 10.03 6.71 -6.89
C VAL A 496 9.15 5.54 -6.44
N GLY A 497 9.73 4.41 -6.03
CA GLY A 497 9.02 3.27 -5.48
C GLY A 497 8.25 3.59 -4.19
N LEU A 498 8.80 4.47 -3.35
CA LEU A 498 8.11 4.94 -2.13
C LEU A 498 6.85 5.75 -2.44
N THR A 499 6.72 6.34 -3.63
CA THR A 499 5.48 7.05 -4.03
C THR A 499 4.34 6.12 -4.45
N TYR A 500 4.60 4.80 -4.58
CA TYR A 500 3.58 3.82 -4.99
C TYR A 500 2.39 3.80 -4.05
N GLN A 501 1.17 3.94 -4.60
CA GLN A 501 -0.08 3.93 -3.85
C GLN A 501 -0.48 2.49 -3.51
N VAL A 502 -0.50 2.16 -2.22
CA VAL A 502 -0.73 0.78 -1.76
C VAL A 502 -2.19 0.32 -1.87
N GLY A 503 -3.12 1.24 -2.18
CA GLY A 503 -4.55 0.97 -2.27
C GLY A 503 -5.24 0.88 -0.90
N VAL A 504 -6.55 0.63 -0.91
CA VAL A 504 -7.36 0.56 0.32
C VAL A 504 -6.89 -0.61 1.17
N GLY A 505 -6.47 -0.32 2.42
CA GLY A 505 -5.94 -1.34 3.33
C GLY A 505 -4.70 -2.09 2.81
N GLY A 506 -3.97 -1.52 1.85
CA GLY A 506 -2.82 -2.16 1.22
C GLY A 506 -3.19 -3.22 0.18
N SER A 507 -4.38 -3.14 -0.44
CA SER A 507 -4.91 -4.16 -1.37
C SER A 507 -4.03 -4.43 -2.59
N ARG A 508 -3.17 -3.48 -2.98
CA ARG A 508 -2.24 -3.63 -4.10
C ARG A 508 -0.91 -4.31 -3.72
N LEU A 509 -0.72 -4.61 -2.44
CA LEU A 509 0.44 -5.35 -1.94
C LEU A 509 0.03 -6.77 -1.54
N SER A 510 0.91 -7.74 -1.73
CA SER A 510 0.73 -9.10 -1.20
C SER A 510 0.69 -9.09 0.33
N ARG A 511 0.18 -10.17 0.94
CA ARG A 511 0.19 -10.33 2.41
C ARG A 511 1.61 -10.25 2.98
N VAL A 512 2.57 -10.86 2.29
CA VAL A 512 3.99 -10.85 2.67
C VAL A 512 4.54 -9.42 2.65
N GLN A 513 4.32 -8.68 1.56
CA GLN A 513 4.79 -7.29 1.45
C GLN A 513 4.17 -6.38 2.50
N ARG A 514 2.86 -6.51 2.79
CA ARG A 514 2.22 -5.75 3.87
C ARG A 514 2.86 -6.01 5.23
N GLN A 515 3.14 -7.27 5.53
CA GLN A 515 3.73 -7.66 6.80
C GLN A 515 5.17 -7.15 6.93
N LYS A 516 5.98 -7.29 5.86
CA LYS A 516 7.34 -6.75 5.80
C LYS A 516 7.35 -5.22 5.97
N LEU A 517 6.43 -4.51 5.34
CA LEU A 517 6.30 -3.05 5.48
C LEU A 517 5.94 -2.65 6.91
N ALA A 518 5.04 -3.37 7.58
CA ALA A 518 4.69 -3.09 8.98
C ALA A 518 5.88 -3.31 9.93
N ILE A 519 6.69 -4.34 9.69
CA ILE A 519 7.93 -4.55 10.45
C ILE A 519 8.93 -3.42 10.17
N ALA A 520 9.09 -3.02 8.90
CA ALA A 520 9.96 -1.89 8.53
C ALA A 520 9.53 -0.58 9.20
N GLN A 521 8.23 -0.27 9.20
CA GLN A 521 7.65 0.89 9.90
C GLN A 521 7.98 0.88 11.40
N ALA A 522 7.85 -0.28 12.06
CA ALA A 522 8.15 -0.41 13.48
C ALA A 522 9.64 -0.25 13.77
N LEU A 523 10.53 -0.76 12.90
CA LEU A 523 11.99 -0.63 13.04
C LEU A 523 12.49 0.79 12.79
N LEU A 524 11.91 1.48 11.80
CA LEU A 524 12.38 2.79 11.38
C LEU A 524 12.36 3.82 12.51
N LYS A 525 11.37 3.77 13.39
CA LYS A 525 11.28 4.65 14.57
C LYS A 525 12.26 4.32 15.70
N ARG A 526 13.13 3.30 15.52
CA ARG A 526 14.15 2.87 16.49
C ARG A 526 13.59 2.63 17.91
N PRO A 527 12.62 1.73 18.09
CA PRO A 527 11.99 1.50 19.37
C PRO A 527 12.97 0.94 20.41
N ASP A 528 12.76 1.24 21.70
CA ASP A 528 13.52 0.62 22.79
C ASP A 528 13.10 -0.83 23.02
N LEU A 529 11.85 -1.16 22.72
CA LEU A 529 11.28 -2.50 22.73
C LEU A 529 10.48 -2.77 21.46
N LEU A 530 10.86 -3.79 20.71
CA LEU A 530 10.08 -4.30 19.58
C LEU A 530 9.29 -5.53 20.00
N VAL A 531 7.98 -5.52 19.81
CA VAL A 531 7.08 -6.64 20.09
C VAL A 531 6.51 -7.16 18.78
N LEU A 532 6.87 -8.38 18.41
CA LEU A 532 6.34 -9.07 17.25
C LEU A 532 5.35 -10.15 17.71
N ASN A 533 4.08 -9.93 17.41
CA ASN A 533 3.01 -10.85 17.78
C ASN A 533 2.59 -11.67 16.57
N GLU A 534 3.14 -12.87 16.42
CA GLU A 534 2.92 -13.76 15.26
C GLU A 534 3.12 -13.08 13.90
N ALA A 535 3.92 -12.02 13.88
CA ALA A 535 4.06 -11.12 12.73
C ALA A 535 4.66 -11.77 11.48
N THR A 536 5.25 -12.95 11.60
CA THR A 536 5.96 -13.67 10.52
C THR A 536 5.23 -14.90 10.01
N GLY A 537 4.03 -15.18 10.52
CA GLY A 537 3.25 -16.37 10.16
C GLY A 537 2.94 -16.54 8.67
N VAL A 538 2.99 -15.44 7.89
CA VAL A 538 2.77 -15.43 6.44
C VAL A 538 4.05 -15.65 5.62
N LEU A 539 5.23 -15.65 6.27
CA LEU A 539 6.53 -15.81 5.61
C LEU A 539 6.89 -17.29 5.48
N ASP A 540 7.63 -17.62 4.44
CA ASP A 540 8.28 -18.94 4.35
C ASP A 540 9.42 -19.06 5.38
N SER A 541 9.83 -20.29 5.68
CA SER A 541 10.82 -20.57 6.73
C SER A 541 12.20 -19.95 6.45
N ALA A 542 12.62 -19.89 5.19
CA ALA A 542 13.92 -19.33 4.84
C ALA A 542 13.94 -17.82 5.01
N THR A 543 12.89 -17.13 4.54
CA THR A 543 12.69 -15.69 4.70
C THR A 543 12.57 -15.31 6.18
N GLU A 544 11.79 -16.08 6.97
CA GLU A 544 11.64 -15.83 8.40
C GLU A 544 12.97 -15.97 9.16
N THR A 545 13.79 -16.96 8.78
CA THR A 545 15.12 -17.18 9.37
C THR A 545 16.05 -15.99 9.12
N ARG A 546 16.14 -15.52 7.86
CA ARG A 546 16.99 -14.35 7.51
C ARG A 546 16.49 -13.08 8.18
N LEU A 547 15.17 -12.89 8.23
CA LEU A 547 14.56 -11.78 8.94
C LEU A 547 14.90 -11.82 10.44
N ALA A 548 14.87 -12.99 11.07
CA ALA A 548 15.24 -13.14 12.48
C ALA A 548 16.69 -12.72 12.73
N ASP A 549 17.62 -13.15 11.87
CA ASP A 549 19.03 -12.78 11.98
C ASP A 549 19.23 -11.25 11.79
N ALA A 550 18.53 -10.64 10.82
CA ALA A 550 18.57 -9.19 10.59
C ALA A 550 17.97 -8.41 11.77
N LEU A 551 16.83 -8.85 12.31
CA LEU A 551 16.18 -8.19 13.44
C LEU A 551 17.01 -8.28 14.72
N GLN A 552 17.69 -9.39 14.99
CA GLN A 552 18.60 -9.50 16.13
C GLN A 552 19.77 -8.52 16.02
N THR A 553 20.32 -8.36 14.81
CA THR A 553 21.39 -7.40 14.56
C THR A 553 20.88 -5.98 14.74
N GLU A 554 19.76 -5.62 14.16
CA GLU A 554 19.14 -4.30 14.25
C GLU A 554 18.74 -3.93 15.68
N MET A 555 18.24 -4.89 16.44
CA MET A 555 17.79 -4.71 17.83
C MET A 555 18.91 -4.95 18.86
N ALA A 556 20.18 -5.09 18.44
CA ALA A 556 21.30 -5.26 19.36
C ALA A 556 21.36 -4.12 20.40
N GLY A 557 21.36 -4.47 21.69
CA GLY A 557 21.33 -3.51 22.80
C GLY A 557 19.96 -2.87 23.09
N ARG A 558 18.91 -3.31 22.40
CA ARG A 558 17.48 -2.95 22.61
C ARG A 558 16.68 -4.21 22.89
N GLY A 559 15.40 -4.08 23.30
CA GLY A 559 14.53 -5.20 23.62
C GLY A 559 13.83 -5.77 22.39
N LEU A 560 13.74 -7.10 22.34
CA LEU A 560 12.93 -7.80 21.33
C LEU A 560 12.08 -8.85 22.04
N VAL A 561 10.76 -8.76 21.93
CA VAL A 561 9.84 -9.81 22.36
C VAL A 561 9.10 -10.34 21.13
N TRP A 562 9.20 -11.65 20.91
CA TRP A 562 8.62 -12.25 19.71
C TRP A 562 7.77 -13.48 20.04
N VAL A 563 6.48 -13.40 19.79
CA VAL A 563 5.57 -14.54 19.82
C VAL A 563 5.80 -15.36 18.57
N LEU A 564 6.47 -16.49 18.73
CA LEU A 564 6.88 -17.35 17.63
C LEU A 564 5.73 -18.27 17.18
N THR A 565 5.53 -18.37 15.88
CA THR A 565 4.67 -19.39 15.25
C THR A 565 5.44 -20.68 14.99
N ARG A 566 6.76 -20.59 14.79
CA ARG A 566 7.66 -21.73 14.57
C ARG A 566 8.65 -21.84 15.75
N PRO A 567 8.51 -22.86 16.59
CA PRO A 567 9.37 -23.06 17.76
C PRO A 567 10.86 -23.17 17.45
N ALA A 568 11.25 -23.71 16.28
CA ALA A 568 12.66 -23.87 15.89
C ALA A 568 13.47 -22.56 15.93
N LEU A 569 12.83 -21.40 15.76
CA LEU A 569 13.52 -20.11 15.86
C LEU A 569 13.95 -19.73 17.29
N VAL A 570 13.46 -20.43 18.32
CA VAL A 570 13.74 -20.11 19.73
C VAL A 570 15.23 -20.12 20.05
N GLU A 571 16.02 -20.97 19.37
CA GLU A 571 17.47 -21.09 19.59
C GLU A 571 18.25 -19.78 19.34
N ARG A 572 17.62 -18.83 18.64
CA ARG A 572 18.18 -17.50 18.36
C ARG A 572 17.98 -16.50 19.50
N PHE A 573 17.20 -16.84 20.50
CA PHE A 573 16.83 -15.94 21.58
C PHE A 573 17.63 -16.22 22.86
N ASP A 574 17.82 -15.18 23.66
CA ASP A 574 18.51 -15.31 24.96
C ASP A 574 17.61 -16.04 25.95
N ARG A 575 16.31 -15.74 25.92
CA ARG A 575 15.33 -16.18 26.90
C ARG A 575 14.04 -16.62 26.24
N VAL A 576 13.32 -17.53 26.88
CA VAL A 576 12.00 -17.97 26.44
C VAL A 576 11.00 -17.96 27.58
N LEU A 577 9.78 -17.49 27.26
CA LEU A 577 8.58 -17.64 28.09
C LEU A 577 7.68 -18.70 27.46
N VAL A 578 7.44 -19.79 28.14
CA VAL A 578 6.49 -20.82 27.69
C VAL A 578 5.17 -20.61 28.40
N MET A 579 4.13 -20.35 27.63
CA MET A 579 2.78 -20.10 28.13
C MET A 579 1.86 -21.29 27.97
N HIS A 580 1.02 -21.52 28.96
CA HIS A 580 0.00 -22.56 28.93
C HIS A 580 -1.22 -22.14 29.76
N ARG A 581 -2.41 -22.11 29.13
CA ARG A 581 -3.68 -21.75 29.79
C ARG A 581 -3.59 -20.43 30.60
N GLY A 582 -3.09 -19.38 29.95
CA GLY A 582 -2.98 -18.05 30.54
C GLY A 582 -1.84 -17.85 31.54
N ARG A 583 -0.99 -18.85 31.79
CA ARG A 583 0.10 -18.80 32.77
C ARG A 583 1.45 -19.01 32.12
N VAL A 584 2.47 -18.33 32.65
CA VAL A 584 3.87 -18.64 32.33
C VAL A 584 4.25 -19.89 33.12
N VAL A 585 4.55 -20.98 32.42
CA VAL A 585 4.89 -22.27 33.01
C VAL A 585 6.39 -22.56 33.00
N GLU A 586 7.13 -21.89 32.10
CA GLU A 586 8.59 -21.85 32.08
C GLU A 586 9.07 -20.46 31.70
N ASP A 587 10.09 -19.97 32.37
CA ASP A 587 10.75 -18.70 32.18
C ASP A 587 12.25 -18.87 32.45
N GLY A 588 13.09 -18.75 31.43
CA GLY A 588 14.52 -18.94 31.58
C GLY A 588 15.32 -18.78 30.30
N GLU A 589 16.64 -18.96 30.42
CA GLU A 589 17.54 -18.98 29.28
C GLU A 589 17.24 -20.17 28.37
N VAL A 590 17.20 -19.92 27.07
CA VAL A 590 16.86 -20.95 26.07
C VAL A 590 17.76 -22.18 26.17
N LYS A 591 19.09 -21.98 26.29
CA LYS A 591 20.07 -23.07 26.40
C LYS A 591 19.82 -23.96 27.63
N ALA A 592 19.58 -23.33 28.79
CA ALA A 592 19.35 -24.07 30.03
C ALA A 592 18.06 -24.92 29.98
N LEU A 593 17.00 -24.39 29.36
CA LEU A 593 15.72 -25.08 29.22
C LEU A 593 15.77 -26.18 28.13
N ALA A 594 16.50 -25.95 27.02
CA ALA A 594 16.65 -26.95 25.95
C ALA A 594 17.39 -28.19 26.40
N ASP A 595 18.40 -28.06 27.29
CA ASP A 595 19.19 -29.15 27.82
C ASP A 595 18.46 -29.93 28.94
N GLY A 596 17.48 -29.29 29.61
CA GLY A 596 16.75 -29.85 30.75
C GLY A 596 15.58 -30.78 30.38
N GLN A 597 14.87 -31.25 31.41
CA GLN A 597 13.54 -31.87 31.25
C GLN A 597 12.46 -30.81 31.28
N SER A 598 12.31 -30.06 30.18
CA SER A 598 11.44 -28.89 30.07
C SER A 598 10.26 -29.11 29.11
N ARG A 599 9.27 -28.25 29.17
CA ARG A 599 8.22 -28.18 28.16
C ARG A 599 8.76 -27.64 26.83
N LEU A 600 9.73 -26.71 26.89
CA LEU A 600 10.43 -26.23 25.71
C LEU A 600 10.99 -27.42 24.89
N LYS A 601 11.70 -28.30 25.53
CA LYS A 601 12.27 -29.51 24.87
C LYS A 601 11.18 -30.39 24.23
N LYS A 602 10.00 -30.50 24.89
CA LYS A 602 8.88 -31.27 24.32
C LYS A 602 8.26 -30.58 23.11
N ILE A 603 8.18 -29.24 23.12
CA ILE A 603 7.68 -28.45 21.99
C ILE A 603 8.63 -28.64 20.80
N LEU A 604 9.95 -28.46 21.01
CA LEU A 604 10.95 -28.63 19.95
C LEU A 604 11.02 -30.07 19.38
N ALA A 605 10.74 -31.07 20.20
CA ALA A 605 10.74 -32.48 19.74
C ALA A 605 9.44 -32.88 19.01
N ALA A 606 8.38 -32.06 19.08
CA ALA A 606 7.09 -32.29 18.44
C ALA A 606 6.97 -31.61 17.06
N GLU A 607 7.93 -30.79 16.67
CA GLU A 607 8.06 -30.13 15.37
C GLU A 607 8.86 -31.00 14.39
#